data_0b9992ff9101589175855dbe6ef27e9f
#
_entry.id   0b9992ff9101589175855dbe6ef27e9f
#
_cell.length_a   1.000
_cell.length_b   1.000
_cell.length_c   1.000
_cell.angle_alpha   90.00
_cell.angle_beta   90.00
_cell.angle_gamma   90.00
#
_symmetry.space_group_name_H-M   'P 1'
#
loop_
_entity.id
_entity.type
_entity.pdbx_description
1 polymer ?
#
loop_
_entity_poly.entity_id
_entity_poly.type
_entity_poly.pdbx_seq_one_letter_code
_entity_poly.pdbx_strand_id
1 'polypeptide(L)'
;MRDRVIQLGAVGLAVVGLGIGGAMLPGIADRAERHSLRYTDVTVENAPPIVAIGTAIGALRGLVVDYLWIKLNLMQDEGLYYDMLEDARLITKLQPRFPQVWLFHGHNMAYNISVLTNTPEERWDWVNKGIRLVRDEGLRYNPNETLLYKDLAFWLGHKVDGVSDDA
;
A
#
# COMPACT_ATOMS: atom_id res chain seq x y z
N MET A 1 -30.23 34.04 19.64
CA MET A 1 -30.29 34.42 18.20
C MET A 1 -28.91 34.51 17.58
N ARG A 2 -27.92 35.14 18.22
CA ARG A 2 -26.53 35.32 17.72
C ARG A 2 -25.84 34.00 17.39
N ASP A 3 -25.97 32.96 18.22
CA ASP A 3 -25.32 31.67 18.04
C ASP A 3 -25.86 30.90 16.82
N ARG A 4 -27.15 30.97 16.54
CA ARG A 4 -27.73 30.33 15.34
C ARG A 4 -27.26 31.00 14.05
N VAL A 5 -27.05 32.32 14.07
CA VAL A 5 -26.53 33.07 12.91
C VAL A 5 -25.08 32.68 12.65
N ILE A 6 -24.28 32.55 13.70
CA ILE A 6 -22.88 32.07 13.59
C ILE A 6 -22.82 30.62 13.07
N GLN A 7 -23.67 29.74 13.58
CA GLN A 7 -23.75 28.34 13.12
C GLN A 7 -24.17 28.26 11.65
N LEU A 8 -25.17 29.00 11.23
CA LEU A 8 -25.60 29.06 9.82
C LEU A 8 -24.51 29.62 8.91
N GLY A 9 -23.78 30.63 9.37
CA GLY A 9 -22.64 31.20 8.65
C GLY A 9 -21.49 30.18 8.51
N ALA A 10 -21.18 29.43 9.56
CA ALA A 10 -20.15 28.39 9.53
C ALA A 10 -20.53 27.22 8.58
N VAL A 11 -21.78 26.77 8.63
CA VAL A 11 -22.31 25.76 7.72
C VAL A 11 -22.27 26.24 6.26
N GLY A 12 -22.69 27.48 6.01
CA GLY A 12 -22.61 28.08 4.66
C GLY A 12 -21.20 28.16 4.14
N LEU A 13 -20.22 28.55 4.96
CA LEU A 13 -18.80 28.58 4.62
C LEU A 13 -18.26 27.19 4.31
N ALA A 14 -18.64 26.19 5.11
CA ALA A 14 -18.24 24.80 4.89
C ALA A 14 -18.80 24.26 3.57
N VAL A 15 -20.06 24.51 3.26
CA VAL A 15 -20.71 24.10 2.00
C VAL A 15 -20.04 24.77 0.80
N VAL A 16 -19.74 26.05 0.87
CA VAL A 16 -19.05 26.79 -0.19
C VAL A 16 -17.62 26.25 -0.36
N GLY A 17 -16.89 26.02 0.72
CA GLY A 17 -15.55 25.43 0.68
C GLY A 17 -15.53 24.04 0.04
N LEU A 18 -16.48 23.19 0.41
CA LEU A 18 -16.64 21.86 -0.21
C LEU A 18 -17.02 21.96 -1.68
N GLY A 19 -17.87 22.90 -2.05
CA GLY A 19 -18.26 23.13 -3.44
C GLY A 19 -17.08 23.60 -4.32
N ILE A 20 -16.27 24.54 -3.82
CA ILE A 20 -15.06 25.01 -4.50
C ILE A 20 -14.03 23.88 -4.59
N GLY A 21 -13.78 23.16 -3.49
CA GLY A 21 -12.88 22.01 -3.48
C GLY A 21 -13.31 20.94 -4.48
N GLY A 22 -14.61 20.60 -4.50
CA GLY A 22 -15.17 19.64 -5.47
C GLY A 22 -15.02 20.08 -6.93
N ALA A 23 -15.21 21.37 -7.20
CA ALA A 23 -15.03 21.90 -8.55
C ALA A 23 -13.55 21.91 -9.03
N MET A 24 -12.59 21.96 -8.10
CA MET A 24 -11.14 21.89 -8.41
C MET A 24 -10.64 20.47 -8.63
N LEU A 25 -11.31 19.45 -8.07
CA LEU A 25 -10.88 18.07 -8.12
C LEU A 25 -10.61 17.53 -9.55
N PRO A 26 -11.47 17.78 -10.57
CA PRO A 26 -11.20 17.30 -11.92
C PRO A 26 -9.91 17.87 -12.51
N GLY A 27 -9.64 19.16 -12.28
CA GLY A 27 -8.42 19.81 -12.77
C GLY A 27 -7.16 19.31 -12.07
N ILE A 28 -7.24 19.00 -10.79
CA ILE A 28 -6.13 18.38 -10.03
C ILE A 28 -5.91 16.95 -10.52
N ALA A 29 -6.99 16.19 -10.72
CA ALA A 29 -6.93 14.82 -11.20
C ALA A 29 -6.27 14.72 -12.59
N ASP A 30 -6.64 15.59 -13.51
CA ASP A 30 -6.08 15.67 -14.86
C ASP A 30 -4.57 16.05 -14.85
N ARG A 31 -4.17 16.99 -13.99
CA ARG A 31 -2.75 17.32 -13.81
C ARG A 31 -1.97 16.18 -13.20
N ALA A 32 -2.51 15.51 -12.17
CA ALA A 32 -1.89 14.37 -11.54
C ALA A 32 -1.68 13.20 -12.53
N GLU A 33 -2.62 12.99 -13.44
CA GLU A 33 -2.51 11.99 -14.51
C GLU A 33 -1.43 12.34 -15.52
N ARG A 34 -1.42 13.58 -16.02
CA ARG A 34 -0.40 14.07 -16.97
C ARG A 34 1.03 13.98 -16.45
N HIS A 35 1.22 14.15 -15.16
CA HIS A 35 2.53 14.08 -14.53
C HIS A 35 2.83 12.73 -13.86
N SER A 36 2.00 11.70 -14.11
CA SER A 36 2.14 10.35 -13.50
C SER A 36 2.25 10.37 -11.97
N LEU A 37 1.58 11.33 -11.33
CA LEU A 37 1.55 11.49 -9.88
C LEU A 37 0.45 10.66 -9.20
N ARG A 38 -0.35 9.92 -9.96
CA ARG A 38 -1.37 9.04 -9.41
C ARG A 38 -0.74 7.75 -8.92
N TYR A 39 -0.83 7.51 -7.63
CA TYR A 39 -0.45 6.23 -7.00
C TYR A 39 -1.44 5.07 -7.26
N THR A 40 -2.45 5.30 -8.11
CA THR A 40 -3.57 4.37 -8.26
C THR A 40 -4.04 4.27 -9.71
N ASP A 41 -3.70 3.13 -10.33
CA ASP A 41 -4.49 2.58 -11.43
C ASP A 41 -5.28 1.41 -10.82
N VAL A 42 -6.60 1.52 -10.81
CA VAL A 42 -7.41 0.56 -10.06
C VAL A 42 -8.37 -0.20 -10.92
N THR A 43 -8.04 -1.43 -11.18
CA THR A 43 -9.01 -2.52 -11.29
C THR A 43 -8.76 -3.47 -10.13
N VAL A 44 -9.61 -3.40 -9.11
CA VAL A 44 -9.49 -4.29 -7.96
C VAL A 44 -10.27 -5.57 -8.24
N GLU A 45 -9.63 -6.51 -8.97
CA GLU A 45 -10.19 -7.86 -9.12
C GLU A 45 -10.14 -8.61 -7.79
N ASN A 46 -11.26 -9.21 -7.39
CA ASN A 46 -11.41 -10.02 -6.18
C ASN A 46 -11.21 -9.26 -4.84
N ALA A 47 -11.52 -7.96 -4.79
CA ALA A 47 -11.53 -7.24 -3.52
C ALA A 47 -12.83 -7.50 -2.74
N PRO A 48 -12.78 -7.48 -1.39
CA PRO A 48 -13.99 -7.47 -0.58
C PRO A 48 -14.93 -6.33 -0.98
N PRO A 49 -16.27 -6.51 -0.82
CA PRO A 49 -17.25 -5.50 -1.26
C PRO A 49 -17.00 -4.10 -0.71
N ILE A 50 -16.54 -3.98 0.53
CA ILE A 50 -16.21 -2.70 1.15
C ILE A 50 -15.08 -1.95 0.43
N VAL A 51 -14.11 -2.68 -0.10
CA VAL A 51 -13.00 -2.11 -0.87
C VAL A 51 -13.45 -1.66 -2.25
N ALA A 52 -14.34 -2.44 -2.89
CA ALA A 52 -14.94 -2.04 -4.16
C ALA A 52 -15.75 -0.75 -4.02
N ILE A 53 -16.53 -0.60 -2.95
CA ILE A 53 -17.26 0.62 -2.62
C ILE A 53 -16.27 1.78 -2.36
N GLY A 54 -15.25 1.56 -1.55
CA GLY A 54 -14.22 2.57 -1.27
C GLY A 54 -13.46 3.03 -2.50
N THR A 55 -13.20 2.12 -3.43
CA THR A 55 -12.57 2.42 -4.71
C THR A 55 -13.50 3.23 -5.63
N ALA A 56 -14.77 2.84 -5.72
CA ALA A 56 -15.77 3.53 -6.55
C ALA A 56 -16.02 4.97 -6.07
N ILE A 57 -16.00 5.21 -4.77
CA ILE A 57 -16.24 6.53 -4.16
C ILE A 57 -14.94 7.35 -4.02
N GLY A 58 -13.78 6.85 -4.48
CA GLY A 58 -12.51 7.58 -4.51
C GLY A 58 -12.00 8.08 -3.14
N ALA A 59 -12.82 8.87 -2.44
CA ALA A 59 -12.49 9.44 -1.13
C ALA A 59 -12.38 8.38 -0.01
N LEU A 60 -13.14 7.28 -0.09
CA LEU A 60 -13.13 6.22 0.92
C LEU A 60 -11.94 5.27 0.77
N ARG A 61 -11.27 5.27 -0.39
CA ARG A 61 -10.12 4.39 -0.60
C ARG A 61 -8.98 4.69 0.36
N GLY A 62 -8.68 5.96 0.62
CA GLY A 62 -7.69 6.35 1.62
C GLY A 62 -8.00 5.74 2.98
N LEU A 63 -9.24 5.88 3.45
CA LEU A 63 -9.68 5.31 4.72
C LEU A 63 -9.56 3.78 4.78
N VAL A 64 -9.87 3.09 3.66
CA VAL A 64 -9.70 1.63 3.57
C VAL A 64 -8.23 1.25 3.67
N VAL A 65 -7.35 1.96 2.98
CA VAL A 65 -5.90 1.72 3.04
C VAL A 65 -5.34 2.02 4.43
N ASP A 66 -5.75 3.13 5.05
CA ASP A 66 -5.33 3.48 6.42
C ASP A 66 -5.77 2.41 7.42
N TYR A 67 -7.01 1.92 7.31
CA TYR A 67 -7.52 0.82 8.13
C TYR A 67 -6.68 -0.46 7.93
N LEU A 68 -6.38 -0.83 6.68
CA LEU A 68 -5.56 -2.00 6.37
C LEU A 68 -4.14 -1.86 6.93
N TRP A 69 -3.53 -0.66 6.85
CA TRP A 69 -2.22 -0.41 7.45
C TRP A 69 -2.22 -0.54 8.97
N ILE A 70 -3.23 0.00 9.65
CA ILE A 70 -3.39 -0.16 11.10
C ILE A 70 -3.51 -1.65 11.45
N LYS A 71 -4.36 -2.38 10.71
CA LYS A 71 -4.55 -3.82 10.90
C LYS A 71 -3.25 -4.60 10.69
N LEU A 72 -2.50 -4.32 9.63
CA LEU A 72 -1.21 -4.96 9.35
C LEU A 72 -0.19 -4.73 10.46
N ASN A 73 -0.09 -3.51 11.00
CA ASN A 73 0.81 -3.23 12.10
C ASN A 73 0.43 -4.02 13.36
N LEU A 74 -0.86 -4.11 13.70
CA LEU A 74 -1.33 -4.92 14.83
C LEU A 74 -1.00 -6.41 14.64
N MET A 75 -1.26 -6.95 13.44
CA MET A 75 -0.91 -8.34 13.11
C MET A 75 0.60 -8.59 13.17
N GLN A 76 1.42 -7.62 12.76
CA GLN A 76 2.87 -7.71 12.84
C GLN A 76 3.34 -7.78 14.30
N ASP A 77 2.80 -6.95 15.18
CA ASP A 77 3.11 -6.94 16.61
C ASP A 77 2.71 -8.26 17.28
N GLU A 78 1.66 -8.92 16.79
CA GLU A 78 1.19 -10.23 17.25
C GLU A 78 1.94 -11.40 16.59
N GLY A 79 2.81 -11.16 15.61
CA GLY A 79 3.55 -12.20 14.88
C GLY A 79 2.71 -12.99 13.86
N LEU A 80 1.54 -12.47 13.47
CA LEU A 80 0.60 -13.12 12.55
C LEU A 80 1.00 -12.90 11.08
N TYR A 81 2.24 -13.24 10.73
CA TYR A 81 2.86 -12.88 9.44
C TYR A 81 2.19 -13.54 8.22
N TYR A 82 1.63 -14.73 8.38
CA TYR A 82 0.89 -15.39 7.30
C TYR A 82 -0.45 -14.70 7.01
N ASP A 83 -1.15 -14.28 8.06
CA ASP A 83 -2.44 -13.61 7.95
C ASP A 83 -2.32 -12.23 7.29
N MET A 84 -1.15 -11.59 7.43
CA MET A 84 -0.83 -10.31 6.79
C MET A 84 -0.77 -10.38 5.26
N LEU A 85 -0.51 -11.56 4.66
CA LEU A 85 -0.25 -11.70 3.22
C LEU A 85 -1.41 -11.19 2.36
N GLU A 86 -2.64 -11.50 2.73
CA GLU A 86 -3.81 -11.11 1.96
C GLU A 86 -4.09 -9.60 2.06
N ASP A 87 -4.03 -9.04 3.25
CA ASP A 87 -4.23 -7.61 3.47
C ASP A 87 -3.12 -6.78 2.81
N ALA A 88 -1.86 -7.20 2.90
CA ALA A 88 -0.75 -6.55 2.22
C ALA A 88 -0.92 -6.61 0.69
N ARG A 89 -1.33 -7.77 0.15
CA ARG A 89 -1.66 -7.90 -1.28
C ARG A 89 -2.81 -7.00 -1.71
N LEU A 90 -3.79 -6.78 -0.83
CA LEU A 90 -4.90 -5.89 -1.10
C LEU A 90 -4.43 -4.43 -1.21
N ILE A 91 -3.54 -4.00 -0.31
CA ILE A 91 -2.95 -2.65 -0.39
C ILE A 91 -2.14 -2.48 -1.68
N THR A 92 -1.34 -3.47 -2.11
CA THR A 92 -0.60 -3.38 -3.38
C THR A 92 -1.53 -3.19 -4.58
N LYS A 93 -2.72 -3.78 -4.56
CA LYS A 93 -3.75 -3.58 -5.59
C LYS A 93 -4.41 -2.20 -5.49
N LEU A 94 -4.63 -1.70 -4.27
CA LEU A 94 -5.24 -0.39 -4.05
C LEU A 94 -4.29 0.77 -4.33
N GLN A 95 -2.99 0.59 -4.05
CA GLN A 95 -1.96 1.62 -4.21
C GLN A 95 -0.71 1.07 -4.90
N PRO A 96 -0.79 0.60 -6.17
CA PRO A 96 0.33 -0.04 -6.84
C PRO A 96 1.53 0.88 -7.07
N ARG A 97 1.33 2.20 -7.13
CA ARG A 97 2.40 3.19 -7.27
C ARG A 97 2.96 3.70 -5.94
N PHE A 98 2.62 3.06 -4.82
CA PHE A 98 3.17 3.37 -3.51
C PHE A 98 4.28 2.36 -3.17
N PRO A 99 5.57 2.73 -3.31
CA PRO A 99 6.70 1.79 -3.23
C PRO A 99 6.78 1.04 -1.91
N GLN A 100 6.45 1.72 -0.81
CA GLN A 100 6.57 1.18 0.54
C GLN A 100 5.71 -0.06 0.77
N VAL A 101 4.55 -0.16 0.12
CA VAL A 101 3.68 -1.34 0.28
C VAL A 101 4.32 -2.60 -0.35
N TRP A 102 5.05 -2.43 -1.46
CA TRP A 102 5.77 -3.54 -2.09
C TRP A 102 6.91 -4.01 -1.22
N LEU A 103 7.67 -3.07 -0.63
CA LEU A 103 8.76 -3.40 0.29
C LEU A 103 8.24 -4.07 1.55
N PHE A 104 7.18 -3.52 2.16
CA PHE A 104 6.56 -4.11 3.34
C PHE A 104 6.10 -5.55 3.09
N HIS A 105 5.38 -5.78 1.99
CA HIS A 105 4.88 -7.11 1.63
C HIS A 105 6.02 -8.08 1.28
N GLY A 106 7.00 -7.63 0.48
CA GLY A 106 8.17 -8.44 0.13
C GLY A 106 9.05 -8.76 1.34
N HIS A 107 9.27 -7.77 2.22
CA HIS A 107 10.02 -7.96 3.46
C HIS A 107 9.33 -8.97 4.39
N ASN A 108 8.00 -8.87 4.55
CA ASN A 108 7.26 -9.83 5.35
C ASN A 108 7.50 -11.27 4.88
N MET A 109 7.48 -11.51 3.58
CA MET A 109 7.78 -12.84 3.03
C MET A 109 9.26 -13.24 3.22
N ALA A 110 10.19 -12.35 2.87
CA ALA A 110 11.60 -12.68 2.81
C ALA A 110 12.30 -12.71 4.19
N TYR A 111 11.77 -12.01 5.19
CA TYR A 111 12.41 -11.86 6.50
C TYR A 111 11.58 -12.36 7.67
N ASN A 112 10.25 -12.25 7.63
CA ASN A 112 9.40 -12.68 8.74
C ASN A 112 8.93 -14.13 8.54
N ILE A 113 8.28 -14.42 7.41
CA ILE A 113 7.73 -15.75 7.16
C ILE A 113 8.86 -16.77 6.90
N SER A 114 9.87 -16.39 6.14
CA SER A 114 10.98 -17.29 5.78
C SER A 114 11.66 -17.91 7.00
N VAL A 115 11.83 -17.15 8.07
CA VAL A 115 12.48 -17.63 9.29
C VAL A 115 11.57 -18.49 10.18
N LEU A 116 10.28 -18.54 9.89
CA LEU A 116 9.31 -19.43 10.60
C LEU A 116 9.19 -20.80 9.95
N THR A 117 9.82 -21.02 8.80
CA THR A 117 9.78 -22.29 8.08
C THR A 117 10.75 -23.32 8.66
N ASN A 118 10.43 -24.59 8.47
CA ASN A 118 11.19 -25.68 9.08
C ASN A 118 12.31 -26.22 8.20
N THR A 119 12.27 -25.94 6.89
CA THR A 119 13.26 -26.45 5.95
C THR A 119 13.95 -25.32 5.18
N PRO A 120 15.24 -25.50 4.77
CA PRO A 120 15.94 -24.51 3.93
C PRO A 120 15.23 -24.25 2.60
N GLU A 121 14.61 -25.26 2.02
CA GLU A 121 13.89 -25.16 0.75
C GLU A 121 12.64 -24.29 0.88
N GLU A 122 11.86 -24.46 1.95
CA GLU A 122 10.70 -23.61 2.24
C GLU A 122 11.15 -22.17 2.56
N ARG A 123 12.23 -22.01 3.32
CA ARG A 123 12.83 -20.70 3.61
C ARG A 123 13.19 -19.98 2.33
N TRP A 124 13.93 -20.66 1.44
CA TRP A 124 14.30 -20.10 0.15
C TRP A 124 13.09 -19.75 -0.72
N ASP A 125 12.05 -20.57 -0.73
CA ASP A 125 10.83 -20.30 -1.49
C ASP A 125 10.18 -18.98 -1.04
N TRP A 126 10.10 -18.73 0.26
CA TRP A 126 9.56 -17.48 0.79
C TRP A 126 10.45 -16.26 0.50
N VAL A 127 11.76 -16.40 0.63
CA VAL A 127 12.72 -15.36 0.24
C VAL A 127 12.55 -15.01 -1.24
N ASN A 128 12.51 -16.02 -2.09
CA ASN A 128 12.36 -15.86 -3.53
C ASN A 128 11.01 -15.24 -3.93
N LYS A 129 9.92 -15.61 -3.24
CA LYS A 129 8.61 -14.96 -3.42
C LYS A 129 8.67 -13.46 -3.10
N GLY A 130 9.29 -13.07 -2.00
CA GLY A 130 9.47 -11.67 -1.62
C GLY A 130 10.28 -10.88 -2.65
N ILE A 131 11.42 -11.42 -3.08
CA ILE A 131 12.28 -10.81 -4.11
C ILE A 131 11.51 -10.66 -5.43
N ARG A 132 10.83 -11.70 -5.90
CA ARG A 132 10.06 -11.67 -7.15
C ARG A 132 8.92 -10.67 -7.09
N LEU A 133 8.22 -10.58 -5.97
CA LEU A 133 7.13 -9.60 -5.81
C LEU A 133 7.65 -8.18 -6.07
N VAL A 134 8.73 -7.79 -5.43
CA VAL A 134 9.29 -6.45 -5.58
C VAL A 134 9.91 -6.24 -6.96
N ARG A 135 10.66 -7.23 -7.47
CA ARG A 135 11.31 -7.16 -8.78
C ARG A 135 10.31 -7.13 -9.93
N ASP A 136 9.34 -8.05 -9.94
CA ASP A 136 8.50 -8.29 -11.13
C ASP A 136 7.23 -7.43 -11.12
N GLU A 137 6.71 -7.10 -9.91
CA GLU A 137 5.50 -6.30 -9.76
C GLU A 137 5.80 -4.90 -9.22
N GLY A 138 6.52 -4.79 -8.12
CA GLY A 138 6.85 -3.50 -7.49
C GLY A 138 7.55 -2.54 -8.44
N LEU A 139 8.62 -2.98 -9.10
CA LEU A 139 9.36 -2.18 -10.08
C LEU A 139 8.57 -1.92 -11.36
N ARG A 140 7.69 -2.83 -11.76
CA ARG A 140 6.81 -2.60 -12.92
C ARG A 140 5.90 -1.39 -12.74
N TYR A 141 5.35 -1.21 -11.53
CA TYR A 141 4.51 -0.06 -11.21
C TYR A 141 5.31 1.19 -10.81
N ASN A 142 6.55 1.02 -10.36
CA ASN A 142 7.42 2.08 -9.83
C ASN A 142 8.84 2.00 -10.44
N PRO A 143 9.00 2.12 -11.78
CA PRO A 143 10.26 1.82 -12.46
C PRO A 143 11.40 2.79 -12.10
N ASN A 144 11.08 3.99 -11.63
CA ASN A 144 12.07 5.02 -11.29
C ASN A 144 12.29 5.16 -9.78
N GLU A 145 11.73 4.25 -8.97
CA GLU A 145 11.80 4.36 -7.51
C GLU A 145 13.09 3.72 -6.98
N THR A 146 14.05 4.55 -6.65
CA THR A 146 15.38 4.14 -6.17
C THR A 146 15.32 3.28 -4.91
N LEU A 147 14.31 3.49 -4.06
CA LEU A 147 14.12 2.74 -2.81
C LEU A 147 13.93 1.23 -3.09
N LEU A 148 13.12 0.89 -4.10
CA LEU A 148 12.90 -0.51 -4.48
C LEU A 148 14.18 -1.20 -4.96
N TYR A 149 14.98 -0.51 -5.78
CA TYR A 149 16.26 -1.03 -6.26
C TYR A 149 17.26 -1.22 -5.13
N LYS A 150 17.34 -0.26 -4.22
CA LYS A 150 18.23 -0.31 -3.05
C LYS A 150 17.90 -1.50 -2.16
N ASP A 151 16.63 -1.68 -1.82
CA ASP A 151 16.21 -2.76 -0.93
C ASP A 151 16.33 -4.13 -1.60
N LEU A 152 16.03 -4.24 -2.90
CA LEU A 152 16.30 -5.46 -3.66
C LEU A 152 17.79 -5.80 -3.68
N ALA A 153 18.66 -4.84 -3.93
CA ALA A 153 20.11 -5.08 -3.91
C ALA A 153 20.57 -5.55 -2.53
N PHE A 154 20.03 -4.92 -1.45
CA PHE A 154 20.31 -5.35 -0.08
C PHE A 154 19.81 -6.79 0.17
N TRP A 155 18.59 -7.14 -0.24
CA TRP A 155 18.04 -8.48 -0.02
C TRP A 155 18.83 -9.54 -0.80
N LEU A 156 19.25 -9.25 -2.04
CA LEU A 156 20.06 -10.14 -2.84
C LEU A 156 21.42 -10.39 -2.17
N GLY A 157 22.10 -9.35 -1.71
CA GLY A 157 23.36 -9.50 -0.98
C GLY A 157 23.22 -10.21 0.36
N HIS A 158 22.12 -9.94 1.09
CA HIS A 158 21.94 -10.46 2.45
C HIS A 158 21.34 -11.86 2.50
N LYS A 159 20.42 -12.20 1.59
CA LYS A 159 19.69 -13.48 1.60
C LYS A 159 20.17 -14.49 0.57
N VAL A 160 20.81 -14.04 -0.51
CA VAL A 160 21.25 -14.93 -1.61
C VAL A 160 22.75 -15.17 -1.56
N ASP A 161 23.55 -14.17 -1.19
CA ASP A 161 25.01 -14.27 -1.13
C ASP A 161 25.56 -14.88 0.19
N GLY A 162 24.66 -15.35 1.04
CA GLY A 162 24.98 -16.38 2.03
C GLY A 162 25.65 -15.94 3.33
N VAL A 163 25.59 -14.66 3.73
CA VAL A 163 26.27 -14.23 4.97
C VAL A 163 25.39 -14.29 6.22
N SER A 164 24.08 -14.45 6.11
CA SER A 164 23.17 -14.30 7.27
C SER A 164 22.18 -15.42 7.53
N ASP A 165 22.09 -16.41 6.68
CA ASP A 165 21.16 -17.55 6.86
C ASP A 165 21.89 -18.89 7.17
N ASP A 166 23.14 -18.83 7.61
CA ASP A 166 23.89 -19.99 8.13
C ASP A 166 23.40 -20.37 9.53
N ALA A 167 22.19 -20.90 9.62
CA ALA A 167 21.76 -21.65 10.80
C ALA A 167 20.70 -22.69 10.42
#